data_595b2ef3c6c85a6b8eba8f418f3e8c14
#
_entry.id   595b2ef3c6c85a6b8eba8f418f3e8c14
#
_cell.length_a   1.000
_cell.length_b   1.000
_cell.length_c   1.000
_cell.angle_alpha   90.00
_cell.angle_beta   90.00
_cell.angle_gamma   90.00
#
_symmetry.space_group_name_H-M   'P 1'
#
loop_
_entity.id
_entity.type
_entity.pdbx_description
1 polymer ?
#
loop_
_entity_poly.entity_id
_entity_poly.type
_entity_poly.pdbx_seq_one_letter_code
_entity_poly.pdbx_strand_id
1 'polypeptide(L)'
;MRPAFRFDRTGDGANFFLRFAAEFYLRRRCMRDVVILSATRTPIGAFQGALASVSAPRLGAVAVGAAVAQAGIAPADVTDVLLGNVLQAGLGQAPARQAAIYGGLPDSVRAVTIHKVCGSGLQAVMQGSHALQVGAAEVVVAGGMENMSAAPYLLPKAREGFRLGNQTMLDSVIHDGLWDPYGQIHMGKCAEQCVQKYGFTRQQQDDYAVESFRRANAAQVDGRLAQEITPVEVAEPKGGTKRIERDEGPAKVNYDRLPTLRPAFDPQGTITAANASSINDAAAALVLTTAEAARTRGLRPLARLVSFGSHAQEPIWFTTAPIAAAQKALARAGWGVGDVDLWEINEAFAVVALAFIQELNLAPDRVNVRGGAIALGHPIGCSGARILVTLLAALRERGARRGVAAICIGGGEGLAVCVELL
;
A
#
# COMPACT_ATOMS: atom_id res chain seq x y z
N MET A 1 -33.29 -2.88 41.01
CA MET A 1 -34.57 -3.00 40.30
C MET A 1 -34.31 -3.09 38.81
N ARG A 2 -34.54 -4.22 38.18
CA ARG A 2 -34.45 -4.41 36.75
C ARG A 2 -35.83 -4.16 36.13
N PRO A 3 -35.99 -3.36 35.08
CA PRO A 3 -37.27 -3.23 34.39
C PRO A 3 -37.56 -4.52 33.60
N ALA A 4 -38.70 -5.14 33.88
CA ALA A 4 -39.21 -6.30 33.15
C ALA A 4 -39.87 -5.81 31.88
N PHE A 5 -39.32 -6.20 30.70
CA PHE A 5 -39.97 -6.02 29.41
C PHE A 5 -41.15 -7.01 29.34
N ARG A 6 -42.38 -6.49 29.32
CA ARG A 6 -43.57 -7.27 28.94
C ARG A 6 -43.69 -7.29 27.44
N PHE A 7 -43.67 -8.49 26.85
CA PHE A 7 -44.03 -8.70 25.44
C PHE A 7 -45.57 -8.64 25.33
N ASP A 8 -46.02 -7.64 24.58
CA ASP A 8 -47.44 -7.58 24.17
C ASP A 8 -47.70 -8.59 23.06
N ARG A 9 -48.71 -9.48 23.23
CA ARG A 9 -49.05 -10.56 22.32
C ARG A 9 -50.16 -10.16 21.32
N THR A 10 -50.25 -8.91 20.93
CA THR A 10 -51.16 -8.49 19.88
C THR A 10 -50.43 -8.45 18.54
N GLY A 11 -50.92 -9.21 17.59
CA GLY A 11 -50.55 -9.51 16.18
C GLY A 11 -49.66 -8.63 15.34
N ASP A 12 -48.94 -7.67 15.89
CA ASP A 12 -48.12 -6.67 15.16
C ASP A 12 -46.62 -7.00 15.10
N GLY A 13 -46.20 -8.06 15.79
CA GLY A 13 -44.80 -8.48 15.84
C GLY A 13 -44.18 -8.83 14.48
N ALA A 14 -44.96 -9.48 13.62
CA ALA A 14 -44.52 -9.87 12.28
C ALA A 14 -44.32 -8.63 11.36
N ASN A 15 -45.20 -7.65 11.47
CA ASN A 15 -45.07 -6.39 10.75
C ASN A 15 -43.94 -5.51 11.27
N PHE A 16 -43.66 -5.55 12.57
CA PHE A 16 -42.52 -4.84 13.16
C PHE A 16 -41.20 -5.46 12.70
N PHE A 17 -41.07 -6.79 12.71
CA PHE A 17 -39.87 -7.49 12.19
C PHE A 17 -39.67 -7.28 10.69
N LEU A 18 -40.77 -7.31 9.90
CA LEU A 18 -40.70 -7.04 8.47
C LEU A 18 -40.35 -5.59 8.16
N ARG A 19 -40.87 -4.62 8.90
CA ARG A 19 -40.45 -3.21 8.80
C ARG A 19 -39.05 -3.00 9.23
N PHE A 20 -38.62 -3.58 10.34
CA PHE A 20 -37.23 -3.51 10.81
C PHE A 20 -36.25 -4.20 9.85
N ALA A 21 -36.63 -5.37 9.29
CA ALA A 21 -35.85 -6.04 8.27
C ALA A 21 -35.83 -5.23 6.96
N ALA A 22 -36.94 -4.65 6.55
CA ALA A 22 -37.02 -3.79 5.36
C ALA A 22 -36.23 -2.48 5.56
N GLU A 23 -36.31 -1.83 6.72
CA GLU A 23 -35.47 -0.66 7.04
C GLU A 23 -34.00 -1.02 7.18
N PHE A 24 -33.67 -2.18 7.73
CA PHE A 24 -32.31 -2.69 7.82
C PHE A 24 -31.78 -3.06 6.41
N TYR A 25 -32.62 -3.64 5.54
CA TYR A 25 -32.31 -3.91 4.14
C TYR A 25 -32.22 -2.62 3.29
N LEU A 26 -33.07 -1.64 3.56
CA LEU A 26 -33.01 -0.31 2.93
C LEU A 26 -31.80 0.50 3.42
N ARG A 27 -31.42 0.40 4.69
CA ARG A 27 -30.18 1.00 5.22
C ARG A 27 -28.92 0.31 4.68
N ARG A 28 -28.96 -1.00 4.38
CA ARG A 28 -27.88 -1.68 3.64
C ARG A 28 -27.77 -1.21 2.17
N ARG A 29 -28.83 -0.68 1.58
CA ARG A 29 -28.81 -0.05 0.26
C ARG A 29 -28.23 1.38 0.24
N CYS A 30 -27.90 1.94 1.38
CA CYS A 30 -27.37 3.30 1.51
C CYS A 30 -25.92 3.40 2.00
N MET A 31 -25.06 2.41 1.71
CA MET A 31 -23.63 2.71 1.81
C MET A 31 -23.27 3.69 0.70
N ARG A 32 -22.68 4.82 1.10
CA ARG A 32 -22.29 5.89 0.17
C ARG A 32 -21.22 5.36 -0.79
N ASP A 33 -21.40 5.58 -2.08
CA ASP A 33 -20.36 5.28 -3.06
C ASP A 33 -19.14 6.19 -2.82
N VAL A 34 -17.96 5.60 -2.71
CA VAL A 34 -16.70 6.32 -2.50
C VAL A 34 -15.94 6.41 -3.80
N VAL A 35 -15.44 7.61 -4.08
CA VAL A 35 -14.66 7.92 -5.27
C VAL A 35 -13.29 8.49 -4.90
N ILE A 36 -12.34 8.29 -5.80
CA ILE A 36 -10.98 8.83 -5.76
C ILE A 36 -10.95 10.07 -6.65
N LEU A 37 -10.58 11.22 -6.09
CA LEU A 37 -10.45 12.48 -6.83
C LEU A 37 -9.06 12.63 -7.45
N SER A 38 -8.03 12.23 -6.72
CA SER A 38 -6.63 12.33 -7.15
C SER A 38 -5.82 11.19 -6.56
N ALA A 39 -4.68 10.91 -7.20
CA ALA A 39 -3.73 9.88 -6.76
C ALA A 39 -2.32 10.26 -7.23
N THR A 40 -1.37 10.34 -6.32
CA THR A 40 0.02 10.70 -6.63
C THR A 40 0.99 10.06 -5.65
N ARG A 41 2.28 10.02 -6.01
CA ARG A 41 3.37 9.53 -5.18
C ARG A 41 4.63 10.38 -5.34
N THR A 42 5.54 10.30 -4.40
CA THR A 42 6.92 10.77 -4.61
C THR A 42 7.66 9.80 -5.55
N PRO A 43 8.84 10.18 -6.07
CA PRO A 43 9.80 9.19 -6.54
C PRO A 43 10.11 8.18 -5.45
N ILE A 44 10.56 6.99 -5.83
CA ILE A 44 11.05 5.97 -4.89
C ILE A 44 12.57 6.07 -4.83
N GLY A 45 13.08 6.48 -3.67
CA GLY A 45 14.50 6.51 -3.36
C GLY A 45 15.03 5.13 -3.04
N ALA A 46 16.25 4.83 -3.47
CA ALA A 46 16.96 3.62 -3.05
C ALA A 46 17.42 3.75 -1.59
N PHE A 47 17.72 2.63 -0.95
CA PHE A 47 18.33 2.62 0.38
C PHE A 47 19.59 3.47 0.41
N GLN A 48 19.65 4.42 1.34
CA GLN A 48 20.71 5.44 1.46
C GLN A 48 20.92 6.25 0.17
N GLY A 49 19.86 6.39 -0.65
CA GLY A 49 19.88 7.11 -1.91
C GLY A 49 19.43 8.57 -1.79
N ALA A 50 18.87 9.08 -2.88
CA ALA A 50 18.53 10.50 -3.04
C ALA A 50 17.53 11.05 -2.02
N LEU A 51 16.66 10.21 -1.45
CA LEU A 51 15.63 10.60 -0.48
C LEU A 51 15.99 10.27 0.97
N ALA A 52 17.16 9.68 1.25
CA ALA A 52 17.55 9.20 2.58
C ALA A 52 17.51 10.28 3.67
N SER A 53 17.79 11.54 3.32
CA SER A 53 17.79 12.66 4.27
C SER A 53 16.40 13.28 4.53
N VAL A 54 15.36 12.84 3.79
CA VAL A 54 14.01 13.40 3.91
C VAL A 54 13.16 12.46 4.78
N SER A 55 12.79 12.88 5.98
CA SER A 55 12.02 12.04 6.91
C SER A 55 10.69 11.58 6.29
N ALA A 56 10.19 10.41 6.74
CA ALA A 56 8.93 9.86 6.23
C ALA A 56 7.76 10.88 6.32
N PRO A 57 7.56 11.66 7.43
CA PRO A 57 6.54 12.70 7.46
C PRO A 57 6.74 13.82 6.43
N ARG A 58 7.98 14.15 6.06
CA ARG A 58 8.25 15.15 5.02
C ARG A 58 7.96 14.61 3.61
N LEU A 59 8.29 13.34 3.33
CA LEU A 59 7.86 12.67 2.11
C LEU A 59 6.32 12.59 2.03
N GLY A 60 5.68 12.22 3.15
CA GLY A 60 4.23 12.22 3.29
C GLY A 60 3.60 13.57 3.00
N ALA A 61 4.20 14.66 3.49
CA ALA A 61 3.76 16.03 3.27
C ALA A 61 3.72 16.40 1.78
N VAL A 62 4.76 16.02 1.02
CA VAL A 62 4.81 16.25 -0.43
C VAL A 62 3.65 15.54 -1.12
N ALA A 63 3.43 14.26 -0.80
CA ALA A 63 2.35 13.47 -1.41
C ALA A 63 0.97 14.01 -1.03
N VAL A 64 0.74 14.35 0.26
CA VAL A 64 -0.53 14.92 0.77
C VAL A 64 -0.85 16.24 0.09
N GLY A 65 0.08 17.20 0.12
CA GLY A 65 -0.13 18.53 -0.49
C GLY A 65 -0.39 18.43 -1.98
N ALA A 66 0.36 17.60 -2.70
CA ALA A 66 0.17 17.37 -4.13
C ALA A 66 -1.16 16.69 -4.45
N ALA A 67 -1.57 15.68 -3.68
CA ALA A 67 -2.86 15.01 -3.88
C ALA A 67 -4.04 15.97 -3.69
N VAL A 68 -3.99 16.82 -2.66
CA VAL A 68 -5.03 17.84 -2.41
C VAL A 68 -5.09 18.87 -3.55
N ALA A 69 -3.93 19.36 -4.00
CA ALA A 69 -3.86 20.28 -5.12
C ALA A 69 -4.40 19.67 -6.42
N GLN A 70 -4.04 18.41 -6.73
CA GLN A 70 -4.53 17.70 -7.91
C GLN A 70 -6.04 17.38 -7.85
N ALA A 71 -6.59 17.21 -6.65
CA ALA A 71 -8.03 17.01 -6.46
C ALA A 71 -8.86 18.29 -6.73
N GLY A 72 -8.21 19.44 -6.82
CA GLY A 72 -8.89 20.74 -7.03
C GLY A 72 -9.76 21.18 -5.85
N ILE A 73 -9.39 20.77 -4.63
CA ILE A 73 -10.09 21.14 -3.39
C ILE A 73 -9.23 22.07 -2.52
N ALA A 74 -9.88 22.85 -1.65
CA ALA A 74 -9.15 23.64 -0.68
C ALA A 74 -8.59 22.74 0.45
N PRO A 75 -7.40 23.04 1.01
CA PRO A 75 -6.86 22.31 2.16
C PRO A 75 -7.84 22.23 3.35
N ALA A 76 -8.67 23.24 3.54
CA ALA A 76 -9.71 23.31 4.59
C ALA A 76 -10.89 22.35 4.36
N ASP A 77 -11.08 21.83 3.15
CA ASP A 77 -12.10 20.82 2.86
C ASP A 77 -11.75 19.43 3.39
N VAL A 78 -10.46 19.17 3.64
CA VAL A 78 -10.00 17.88 4.14
C VAL A 78 -10.39 17.72 5.60
N THR A 79 -11.12 16.65 5.93
CA THR A 79 -11.54 16.35 7.29
C THR A 79 -10.59 15.40 8.01
N ASP A 80 -10.00 14.46 7.27
CA ASP A 80 -9.15 13.42 7.85
C ASP A 80 -7.96 13.07 6.96
N VAL A 81 -6.85 12.71 7.59
CA VAL A 81 -5.64 12.15 6.96
C VAL A 81 -5.31 10.81 7.59
N LEU A 82 -5.26 9.76 6.78
CA LEU A 82 -4.87 8.42 7.21
C LEU A 82 -3.63 8.00 6.42
N LEU A 83 -2.49 7.85 7.08
CA LEU A 83 -1.25 7.45 6.42
C LEU A 83 -0.62 6.23 7.08
N GLY A 84 -0.28 5.24 6.24
CA GLY A 84 0.54 4.11 6.63
C GLY A 84 1.98 4.56 6.94
N ASN A 85 2.54 4.05 8.02
CA ASN A 85 3.96 4.18 8.35
C ASN A 85 4.34 3.07 9.34
N VAL A 86 5.38 2.32 9.05
CA VAL A 86 5.79 1.14 9.82
C VAL A 86 6.94 1.48 10.76
N LEU A 87 8.01 2.06 10.25
CA LEU A 87 9.23 2.36 11.01
C LEU A 87 9.11 3.75 11.63
N GLN A 88 8.42 3.83 12.79
CA GLN A 88 8.05 5.10 13.41
C GLN A 88 9.05 5.59 14.45
N ALA A 89 10.00 4.75 14.89
CA ALA A 89 10.97 5.13 15.91
C ALA A 89 11.80 6.35 15.47
N GLY A 90 11.90 7.36 16.34
CA GLY A 90 12.65 8.58 16.06
C GLY A 90 11.92 9.63 15.20
N LEU A 91 10.73 9.36 14.66
CA LEU A 91 9.99 10.32 13.85
C LEU A 91 9.22 11.39 14.66
N GLY A 92 9.16 11.24 15.97
CA GLY A 92 8.35 12.10 16.84
C GLY A 92 6.89 11.65 16.93
N GLN A 93 6.04 12.51 17.48
CA GLN A 93 4.63 12.17 17.71
C GLN A 93 3.83 12.17 16.41
N ALA A 94 2.94 11.19 16.25
CA ALA A 94 1.89 11.16 15.23
C ALA A 94 2.40 11.49 13.81
N PRO A 95 3.22 10.62 13.18
CA PRO A 95 3.82 10.91 11.87
C PRO A 95 2.83 11.36 10.78
N ALA A 96 1.63 10.77 10.71
CA ALA A 96 0.60 11.20 9.78
C ALA A 96 0.11 12.64 10.06
N ARG A 97 0.05 13.05 11.32
CA ARG A 97 -0.31 14.41 11.71
C ARG A 97 0.76 15.41 11.26
N GLN A 98 2.03 15.06 11.44
CA GLN A 98 3.14 15.85 10.94
C GLN A 98 3.05 16.01 9.42
N ALA A 99 2.81 14.91 8.68
CA ALA A 99 2.66 14.96 7.22
C ALA A 99 1.49 15.86 6.78
N ALA A 100 0.37 15.82 7.47
CA ALA A 100 -0.78 16.68 7.21
C ALA A 100 -0.43 18.17 7.36
N ILE A 101 0.14 18.56 8.50
CA ILE A 101 0.51 19.96 8.79
C ILE A 101 1.61 20.45 7.83
N TYR A 102 2.68 19.68 7.65
CA TYR A 102 3.76 20.02 6.73
C TYR A 102 3.29 20.05 5.26
N GLY A 103 2.23 19.33 4.92
CA GLY A 103 1.60 19.32 3.60
C GLY A 103 0.64 20.50 3.37
N GLY A 104 0.53 21.44 4.33
CA GLY A 104 -0.25 22.65 4.21
C GLY A 104 -1.73 22.50 4.60
N LEU A 105 -2.10 21.42 5.29
CA LEU A 105 -3.46 21.27 5.81
C LEU A 105 -3.62 22.03 7.13
N PRO A 106 -4.84 22.56 7.44
CA PRO A 106 -5.09 23.31 8.65
C PRO A 106 -5.08 22.43 9.91
N ASP A 107 -4.88 23.05 11.07
CA ASP A 107 -4.87 22.39 12.38
C ASP A 107 -6.17 21.66 12.74
N SER A 108 -7.28 21.99 12.09
CA SER A 108 -8.57 21.33 12.27
C SER A 108 -8.65 19.94 11.67
N VAL A 109 -7.74 19.54 10.78
CA VAL A 109 -7.73 18.23 10.13
C VAL A 109 -7.31 17.14 11.13
N ARG A 110 -8.08 16.08 11.24
CA ARG A 110 -7.75 14.92 12.07
C ARG A 110 -6.76 14.02 11.34
N ALA A 111 -5.85 13.36 12.05
CA ALA A 111 -4.87 12.48 11.41
C ALA A 111 -4.62 11.20 12.21
N VAL A 112 -4.45 10.08 11.51
CA VAL A 112 -4.14 8.77 12.09
C VAL A 112 -2.99 8.11 11.35
N THR A 113 -1.97 7.67 12.08
CA THR A 113 -0.91 6.82 11.55
C THR A 113 -1.33 5.36 11.67
N ILE A 114 -1.25 4.61 10.58
CA ILE A 114 -1.68 3.21 10.49
C ILE A 114 -0.46 2.32 10.31
N HIS A 115 -0.38 1.29 11.12
CA HIS A 115 0.62 0.24 11.01
C HIS A 115 -0.06 -1.12 10.73
N LYS A 116 0.14 -1.63 9.52
CA LYS A 116 -0.25 -2.98 9.07
C LYS A 116 0.84 -3.54 8.14
N VAL A 117 2.09 -3.41 8.59
CA VAL A 117 3.27 -3.79 7.82
C VAL A 117 3.16 -3.31 6.36
N CYS A 118 3.44 -4.15 5.35
CA CYS A 118 3.38 -3.81 3.91
C CYS A 118 2.02 -3.27 3.44
N GLY A 119 0.94 -3.68 4.11
CA GLY A 119 -0.44 -3.28 3.78
C GLY A 119 -0.87 -1.92 4.32
N SER A 120 -0.04 -1.22 5.09
CA SER A 120 -0.44 0.00 5.83
C SER A 120 -1.08 1.05 4.93
N GLY A 121 -0.47 1.36 3.78
CA GLY A 121 -1.00 2.36 2.84
C GLY A 121 -2.34 1.96 2.22
N LEU A 122 -2.53 0.68 1.86
CA LEU A 122 -3.79 0.20 1.31
C LEU A 122 -4.88 0.11 2.40
N GLN A 123 -4.50 -0.26 3.63
CA GLN A 123 -5.38 -0.24 4.79
C GLN A 123 -5.88 1.17 5.11
N ALA A 124 -5.03 2.19 4.94
CA ALA A 124 -5.41 3.59 5.09
C ALA A 124 -6.52 3.98 4.09
N VAL A 125 -6.40 3.58 2.83
CA VAL A 125 -7.43 3.79 1.80
C VAL A 125 -8.73 3.08 2.16
N MET A 126 -8.66 1.83 2.62
CA MET A 126 -9.85 1.06 3.04
C MET A 126 -10.54 1.71 4.24
N GLN A 127 -9.80 2.12 5.27
CA GLN A 127 -10.37 2.77 6.47
C GLN A 127 -10.95 4.15 6.14
N GLY A 128 -10.27 4.94 5.29
CA GLY A 128 -10.79 6.20 4.79
C GLY A 128 -12.12 6.03 4.05
N SER A 129 -12.21 5.01 3.20
CA SER A 129 -13.46 4.67 2.53
C SER A 129 -14.57 4.30 3.51
N HIS A 130 -14.29 3.47 4.53
CA HIS A 130 -15.28 3.13 5.54
C HIS A 130 -15.77 4.37 6.32
N ALA A 131 -14.86 5.28 6.69
CA ALA A 131 -15.24 6.53 7.37
C ALA A 131 -16.20 7.39 6.51
N LEU A 132 -15.94 7.49 5.20
CA LEU A 132 -16.82 8.16 4.24
C LEU A 132 -18.18 7.47 4.10
N GLN A 133 -18.19 6.14 4.01
CA GLN A 133 -19.41 5.34 3.85
C GLN A 133 -20.39 5.51 5.01
N VAL A 134 -19.87 5.60 6.24
CA VAL A 134 -20.69 5.78 7.46
C VAL A 134 -20.93 7.26 7.80
N GLY A 135 -20.34 8.20 7.04
CA GLY A 135 -20.51 9.65 7.26
C GLY A 135 -19.70 10.21 8.44
N ALA A 136 -18.68 9.49 8.90
CA ALA A 136 -17.75 9.96 9.93
C ALA A 136 -16.70 10.95 9.38
N ALA A 137 -16.50 10.97 8.07
CA ALA A 137 -15.64 11.88 7.33
C ALA A 137 -16.33 12.36 6.05
N GLU A 138 -15.87 13.49 5.47
CA GLU A 138 -16.38 14.04 4.22
C GLU A 138 -15.36 14.01 3.09
N VAL A 139 -14.11 14.37 3.39
CA VAL A 139 -12.98 14.30 2.48
C VAL A 139 -11.80 13.70 3.24
N VAL A 140 -11.24 12.64 2.70
CA VAL A 140 -10.14 11.91 3.33
C VAL A 140 -8.93 11.91 2.42
N VAL A 141 -7.77 12.28 2.94
CA VAL A 141 -6.49 11.96 2.31
C VAL A 141 -5.99 10.66 2.90
N ALA A 142 -5.86 9.62 2.08
CA ALA A 142 -5.42 8.30 2.49
C ALA A 142 -4.19 7.86 1.69
N GLY A 143 -3.22 7.23 2.36
CA GLY A 143 -2.00 6.82 1.70
C GLY A 143 -0.99 6.18 2.62
N GLY A 144 0.29 6.38 2.34
CA GLY A 144 1.36 5.90 3.18
C GLY A 144 2.70 6.57 2.88
N MET A 145 3.59 6.46 3.81
CA MET A 145 4.94 7.04 3.75
C MET A 145 5.91 6.11 4.46
N GLU A 146 7.13 6.06 3.99
CA GLU A 146 8.22 5.33 4.65
C GLU A 146 9.56 5.94 4.29
N ASN A 147 10.47 6.01 5.24
CA ASN A 147 11.88 6.20 4.99
C ASN A 147 12.64 5.11 5.74
N MET A 148 13.00 4.06 5.02
CA MET A 148 13.72 2.92 5.58
C MET A 148 15.21 3.22 5.76
N SER A 149 15.74 4.19 5.00
CA SER A 149 17.14 4.64 5.11
C SER A 149 17.44 5.34 6.44
N ALA A 150 16.46 6.03 7.02
CA ALA A 150 16.61 6.78 8.27
C ALA A 150 16.09 6.01 9.51
N ALA A 151 15.64 4.76 9.34
CA ALA A 151 15.19 3.95 10.46
C ALA A 151 16.34 3.68 11.45
N PRO A 152 16.17 3.94 12.75
CA PRO A 152 17.24 3.85 13.71
C PRO A 152 17.55 2.43 14.14
N TYR A 153 18.76 2.20 14.64
CA TYR A 153 19.06 1.02 15.44
C TYR A 153 18.48 1.20 16.84
N LEU A 154 17.95 0.12 17.41
CA LEU A 154 17.37 0.08 18.74
C LEU A 154 18.33 -0.55 19.73
N LEU A 155 18.41 0.02 20.92
CA LEU A 155 19.20 -0.51 22.03
C LEU A 155 18.26 -0.98 23.16
N PRO A 156 17.84 -2.27 23.16
CA PRO A 156 17.00 -2.83 24.20
C PRO A 156 17.64 -2.73 25.59
N LYS A 157 16.80 -2.66 26.64
CA LYS A 157 17.23 -2.61 28.05
C LYS A 157 18.05 -1.38 28.44
N ALA A 158 18.25 -0.40 27.56
CA ALA A 158 19.02 0.81 27.89
C ALA A 158 18.44 1.58 29.10
N ARG A 159 17.10 1.56 29.30
CA ARG A 159 16.43 2.19 30.45
C ARG A 159 16.74 1.52 31.79
N GLU A 160 17.06 0.23 31.78
CA GLU A 160 17.45 -0.53 32.99
C GLU A 160 18.93 -0.31 33.36
N GLY A 161 19.70 0.26 32.43
CA GLY A 161 21.15 0.41 32.50
C GLY A 161 21.91 -0.86 32.17
N PHE A 162 23.13 -0.67 31.66
CA PHE A 162 24.06 -1.75 31.34
C PHE A 162 25.12 -1.85 32.42
N ARG A 163 25.27 -3.02 33.04
CA ARG A 163 26.25 -3.21 34.14
C ARG A 163 27.59 -3.72 33.66
N LEU A 164 27.61 -4.88 32.97
CA LEU A 164 28.84 -5.54 32.54
C LEU A 164 28.56 -6.35 31.27
N GLY A 165 29.52 -6.36 30.33
CA GLY A 165 29.47 -7.11 29.08
C GLY A 165 28.94 -6.32 27.89
N ASN A 166 29.13 -6.88 26.68
CA ASN A 166 28.72 -6.28 25.42
C ASN A 166 27.18 -6.25 25.28
N GLN A 167 26.68 -5.27 24.52
CA GLN A 167 25.26 -5.17 24.18
C GLN A 167 25.06 -5.24 22.68
N THR A 168 23.90 -5.77 22.26
CA THR A 168 23.53 -5.87 20.85
C THR A 168 22.53 -4.76 20.52
N MET A 169 22.76 -4.06 19.42
CA MET A 169 21.78 -3.17 18.80
C MET A 169 20.96 -3.94 17.78
N LEU A 170 19.66 -3.65 17.71
CA LEU A 170 18.75 -4.23 16.73
C LEU A 170 18.52 -3.25 15.58
N ASP A 171 18.69 -3.69 14.34
CA ASP A 171 18.27 -2.95 13.17
C ASP A 171 16.73 -2.95 13.12
N SER A 172 16.09 -1.78 13.27
CA SER A 172 14.64 -1.68 13.29
C SER A 172 14.01 -2.02 11.94
N VAL A 173 14.71 -1.83 10.81
CA VAL A 173 14.23 -2.27 9.49
C VAL A 173 14.02 -3.77 9.48
N ILE A 174 14.97 -4.52 10.00
CA ILE A 174 14.88 -5.98 10.11
C ILE A 174 13.84 -6.36 11.18
N HIS A 175 14.03 -5.86 12.39
CA HIS A 175 13.29 -6.33 13.56
C HIS A 175 11.79 -6.02 13.49
N ASP A 176 11.42 -4.81 13.09
CA ASP A 176 10.03 -4.33 13.09
C ASP A 176 9.37 -4.46 11.71
N GLY A 177 10.16 -4.54 10.62
CA GLY A 177 9.66 -4.55 9.25
C GLY A 177 9.78 -5.87 8.50
N LEU A 178 10.87 -6.63 8.70
CA LEU A 178 11.23 -7.76 7.82
C LEU A 178 11.45 -9.09 8.56
N TRP A 179 11.13 -9.15 9.86
CA TRP A 179 11.27 -10.34 10.69
C TRP A 179 9.91 -10.93 11.02
N ASP A 180 9.76 -12.24 10.84
CA ASP A 180 8.59 -12.96 11.31
C ASP A 180 8.76 -13.30 12.81
N PRO A 181 7.99 -12.67 13.71
CA PRO A 181 8.13 -12.92 15.14
C PRO A 181 7.58 -14.28 15.58
N TYR A 182 6.80 -14.96 14.76
CA TYR A 182 6.20 -16.25 15.08
C TYR A 182 7.18 -17.41 14.75
N GLY A 183 7.72 -17.41 13.55
CA GLY A 183 8.70 -18.38 13.10
C GLY A 183 10.14 -18.02 13.47
N GLN A 184 10.40 -16.82 14.00
CA GLN A 184 11.74 -16.29 14.29
C GLN A 184 12.68 -16.36 13.07
N ILE A 185 12.17 -15.97 11.90
CA ILE A 185 12.90 -16.00 10.64
C ILE A 185 12.68 -14.74 9.82
N HIS A 186 13.61 -14.42 8.94
CA HIS A 186 13.47 -13.32 7.98
C HIS A 186 12.37 -13.63 6.94
N MET A 187 11.61 -12.60 6.50
CA MET A 187 10.55 -12.72 5.47
C MET A 187 11.02 -13.45 4.21
N GLY A 188 12.28 -13.29 3.81
CA GLY A 188 12.85 -14.02 2.67
C GLY A 188 12.87 -15.54 2.86
N LYS A 189 13.07 -16.04 4.09
CA LYS A 189 12.96 -17.48 4.38
C LYS A 189 11.52 -17.98 4.30
N CYS A 190 10.54 -17.16 4.72
CA CYS A 190 9.14 -17.48 4.50
C CYS A 190 8.82 -17.55 3.00
N ALA A 191 9.40 -16.66 2.19
CA ALA A 191 9.22 -16.69 0.74
C ALA A 191 9.83 -17.93 0.08
N GLU A 192 10.96 -18.46 0.57
CA GLU A 192 11.53 -19.74 0.10
C GLU A 192 10.57 -20.91 0.34
N GLN A 193 9.75 -20.90 1.40
CA GLN A 193 8.72 -21.93 1.60
C GLN A 193 7.67 -21.90 0.47
N CYS A 194 7.32 -20.70 0.00
CA CYS A 194 6.42 -20.57 -1.15
C CYS A 194 7.07 -21.08 -2.44
N VAL A 195 8.36 -20.79 -2.65
CA VAL A 195 9.13 -21.35 -3.77
C VAL A 195 9.04 -22.88 -3.78
N GLN A 196 9.31 -23.52 -2.63
CA GLN A 196 9.25 -24.97 -2.48
C GLN A 196 7.84 -25.52 -2.74
N LYS A 197 6.82 -24.89 -2.16
CA LYS A 197 5.42 -25.33 -2.31
C LYS A 197 4.95 -25.32 -3.76
N TYR A 198 5.30 -24.30 -4.53
CA TYR A 198 4.89 -24.14 -5.91
C TYR A 198 5.86 -24.75 -6.93
N GLY A 199 7.05 -25.15 -6.49
CA GLY A 199 8.09 -25.72 -7.35
C GLY A 199 8.71 -24.69 -8.32
N PHE A 200 8.69 -23.39 -7.98
CA PHE A 200 9.29 -22.37 -8.84
C PHE A 200 10.81 -22.49 -8.88
N THR A 201 11.37 -22.51 -10.08
CA THR A 201 12.81 -22.51 -10.27
C THR A 201 13.43 -21.13 -10.06
N ARG A 202 14.73 -21.06 -9.83
CA ARG A 202 15.50 -19.83 -9.83
C ARG A 202 15.32 -19.06 -11.15
N GLN A 203 15.36 -19.75 -12.28
CA GLN A 203 15.21 -19.14 -13.59
C GLN A 203 13.87 -18.44 -13.76
N GLN A 204 12.76 -19.08 -13.37
CA GLN A 204 11.44 -18.47 -13.45
C GLN A 204 11.33 -17.18 -12.62
N GLN A 205 11.96 -17.15 -11.44
CA GLN A 205 11.97 -15.96 -10.59
C GLN A 205 12.83 -14.84 -11.18
N ASP A 206 14.00 -15.20 -11.74
CA ASP A 206 14.87 -14.22 -12.41
C ASP A 206 14.24 -13.68 -13.70
N ASP A 207 13.57 -14.51 -14.51
CA ASP A 207 12.85 -14.09 -15.72
C ASP A 207 11.73 -13.10 -15.39
N TYR A 208 10.97 -13.37 -14.31
CA TYR A 208 9.96 -12.45 -13.82
C TYR A 208 10.59 -11.11 -13.39
N ALA A 209 11.70 -11.15 -12.66
CA ALA A 209 12.41 -9.96 -12.21
C ALA A 209 12.94 -9.14 -13.41
N VAL A 210 13.53 -9.78 -14.40
CA VAL A 210 13.99 -9.15 -15.66
C VAL A 210 12.84 -8.41 -16.33
N GLU A 211 11.67 -9.06 -16.43
CA GLU A 211 10.49 -8.42 -17.04
C GLU A 211 9.98 -7.23 -16.22
N SER A 212 9.97 -7.32 -14.87
CA SER A 212 9.62 -6.20 -14.00
C SER A 212 10.56 -5.00 -14.23
N PHE A 213 11.88 -5.22 -14.26
CA PHE A 213 12.86 -4.17 -14.57
C PHE A 213 12.69 -3.62 -15.98
N ARG A 214 12.48 -4.46 -17.00
CA ARG A 214 12.28 -4.04 -18.38
C ARG A 214 11.06 -3.11 -18.50
N ARG A 215 9.95 -3.46 -17.87
CA ARG A 215 8.72 -2.66 -17.84
C ARG A 215 8.92 -1.33 -17.12
N ALA A 216 9.57 -1.35 -15.95
CA ALA A 216 9.82 -0.14 -15.18
C ALA A 216 10.75 0.82 -15.91
N ASN A 217 11.84 0.32 -16.52
CA ASN A 217 12.75 1.11 -17.35
C ASN A 217 12.02 1.73 -18.54
N ALA A 218 11.25 0.96 -19.30
CA ALA A 218 10.46 1.47 -20.42
C ALA A 218 9.48 2.56 -19.94
N ALA A 219 8.73 2.31 -18.86
CA ALA A 219 7.78 3.27 -18.33
C ALA A 219 8.44 4.56 -17.81
N GLN A 220 9.68 4.47 -17.32
CA GLN A 220 10.45 5.65 -16.90
C GLN A 220 10.99 6.44 -18.10
N VAL A 221 11.52 5.78 -19.13
CA VAL A 221 12.04 6.42 -20.35
C VAL A 221 10.91 7.09 -21.12
N ASP A 222 9.77 6.43 -21.26
CA ASP A 222 8.59 6.94 -21.98
C ASP A 222 7.82 8.02 -21.22
N GLY A 223 8.23 8.36 -19.97
CA GLY A 223 7.56 9.35 -19.13
C GLY A 223 6.24 8.88 -18.49
N ARG A 224 5.89 7.59 -18.62
CA ARG A 224 4.65 7.03 -18.03
C ARG A 224 4.68 7.06 -16.51
N LEU A 225 5.83 6.79 -15.86
CA LEU A 225 5.98 6.92 -14.42
C LEU A 225 5.91 8.39 -13.96
N ALA A 226 6.39 9.34 -14.77
CA ALA A 226 6.33 10.75 -14.43
C ALA A 226 4.90 11.27 -14.25
N GLN A 227 3.90 10.63 -14.86
CA GLN A 227 2.48 11.00 -14.74
C GLN A 227 1.90 10.78 -13.34
N GLU A 228 2.51 9.93 -12.54
CA GLU A 228 2.08 9.61 -11.18
C GLU A 228 3.01 10.18 -10.10
N ILE A 229 4.16 10.77 -10.52
CA ILE A 229 5.20 11.25 -9.62
C ILE A 229 5.06 12.76 -9.36
N THR A 230 5.06 13.12 -8.07
CA THR A 230 5.28 14.49 -7.60
C THR A 230 6.74 14.62 -7.16
N PRO A 231 7.52 15.53 -7.75
CA PRO A 231 8.92 15.72 -7.40
C PRO A 231 9.13 16.11 -5.94
N VAL A 232 10.29 15.73 -5.39
CA VAL A 232 10.73 16.08 -4.03
C VAL A 232 11.94 16.99 -4.10
N GLU A 233 11.88 18.12 -3.42
CA GLU A 233 13.03 19.02 -3.24
C GLU A 233 13.84 18.55 -2.02
N VAL A 234 15.10 18.23 -2.25
CA VAL A 234 16.03 17.73 -1.21
C VAL A 234 17.11 18.79 -0.97
N ALA A 235 17.27 19.21 0.28
CA ALA A 235 18.33 20.15 0.65
C ALA A 235 19.72 19.53 0.43
N GLU A 236 20.63 20.28 -0.16
CA GLU A 236 22.02 19.87 -0.35
C GLU A 236 22.94 20.36 0.79
N PRO A 237 23.94 19.57 1.21
CA PRO A 237 24.84 19.94 2.32
C PRO A 237 25.62 21.26 2.11
N LYS A 238 25.83 21.64 0.86
CA LYS A 238 26.57 22.87 0.48
C LYS A 238 25.65 24.07 0.23
N GLY A 239 24.37 23.95 0.56
CA GLY A 239 23.33 24.94 0.27
C GLY A 239 22.69 24.72 -1.11
N GLY A 240 21.41 25.11 -1.22
CA GLY A 240 20.58 24.84 -2.39
C GLY A 240 19.67 23.62 -2.22
N THR A 241 18.93 23.32 -3.26
CA THR A 241 18.04 22.16 -3.31
C THR A 241 18.26 21.37 -4.59
N LYS A 242 18.14 20.06 -4.51
CA LYS A 242 18.12 19.14 -5.65
C LYS A 242 16.71 18.60 -5.83
N ARG A 243 16.17 18.74 -7.02
CA ARG A 243 14.87 18.19 -7.38
C ARG A 243 15.01 16.73 -7.81
N ILE A 244 14.35 15.84 -7.07
CA ILE A 244 14.29 14.41 -7.36
C ILE A 244 12.91 14.13 -7.98
N GLU A 245 12.89 13.57 -9.20
CA GLU A 245 11.66 13.38 -9.99
C GLU A 245 11.59 12.03 -10.70
N ARG A 246 12.55 11.12 -10.44
CA ARG A 246 12.63 9.79 -11.04
C ARG A 246 12.89 8.74 -9.97
N ASP A 247 12.32 7.56 -10.18
CA ASP A 247 12.63 6.39 -9.35
C ASP A 247 14.08 5.97 -9.56
N GLU A 248 14.79 5.66 -8.50
CA GLU A 248 16.21 5.27 -8.58
C GLU A 248 16.41 3.79 -8.95
N GLY A 249 15.44 2.92 -8.63
CA GLY A 249 15.55 1.48 -8.77
C GLY A 249 15.76 1.01 -10.22
N PRO A 250 14.91 1.42 -11.18
CA PRO A 250 14.95 0.90 -12.55
C PRO A 250 16.31 1.04 -13.24
N ALA A 251 17.01 2.16 -13.02
CA ALA A 251 18.29 2.44 -13.64
C ALA A 251 19.48 1.65 -13.06
N LYS A 252 19.29 0.97 -11.91
CA LYS A 252 20.39 0.29 -11.18
C LYS A 252 20.60 -1.17 -11.57
N VAL A 253 19.72 -1.76 -12.39
CA VAL A 253 19.81 -3.17 -12.76
C VAL A 253 20.99 -3.46 -13.69
N ASN A 254 21.72 -4.52 -13.38
CA ASN A 254 22.73 -5.10 -14.26
C ASN A 254 22.28 -6.51 -14.66
N TYR A 255 21.73 -6.65 -15.85
CA TYR A 255 21.13 -7.90 -16.33
C TYR A 255 22.13 -9.04 -16.43
N ASP A 256 23.41 -8.78 -16.78
CA ASP A 256 24.45 -9.81 -16.90
C ASP A 256 24.82 -10.43 -15.55
N ARG A 257 24.60 -9.70 -14.47
CA ARG A 257 24.91 -10.17 -13.11
C ARG A 257 23.78 -10.96 -12.46
N LEU A 258 22.55 -10.84 -12.94
CA LEU A 258 21.38 -11.49 -12.32
C LEU A 258 21.57 -13.00 -12.12
N PRO A 259 21.99 -13.79 -13.15
CA PRO A 259 22.17 -15.23 -13.00
C PRO A 259 23.27 -15.62 -12.00
N THR A 260 24.24 -14.73 -11.78
CA THR A 260 25.43 -14.99 -10.94
C THR A 260 25.23 -14.64 -9.46
N LEU A 261 24.09 -14.02 -9.11
CA LEU A 261 23.80 -13.62 -7.74
C LEU A 261 23.59 -14.84 -6.83
N ARG A 262 24.18 -14.77 -5.64
CA ARG A 262 23.98 -15.81 -4.62
C ARG A 262 22.60 -15.62 -3.96
N PRO A 263 21.99 -16.71 -3.49
CA PRO A 263 20.80 -16.63 -2.65
C PRO A 263 21.04 -15.74 -1.44
N ALA A 264 20.05 -14.90 -1.11
CA ALA A 264 20.21 -13.85 -0.11
C ALA A 264 19.79 -14.31 1.31
N PHE A 265 18.88 -15.26 1.43
CA PHE A 265 18.24 -15.61 2.70
C PHE A 265 18.52 -17.03 3.16
N ASP A 266 18.73 -17.94 2.23
CA ASP A 266 19.10 -19.33 2.48
C ASP A 266 20.20 -19.74 1.48
N PRO A 267 21.34 -20.28 1.93
CA PRO A 267 22.40 -20.70 1.01
C PRO A 267 21.98 -21.74 -0.04
N GLN A 268 20.94 -22.52 0.25
CA GLN A 268 20.35 -23.51 -0.65
C GLN A 268 19.08 -22.98 -1.35
N GLY A 269 18.70 -21.71 -1.10
CA GLY A 269 17.53 -21.07 -1.66
C GLY A 269 17.74 -20.58 -3.09
N THR A 270 16.71 -19.92 -3.60
CA THR A 270 16.67 -19.39 -4.96
C THR A 270 16.40 -17.90 -5.01
N ILE A 271 15.97 -17.28 -3.89
CA ILE A 271 15.68 -15.87 -3.79
C ILE A 271 16.98 -15.08 -3.64
N THR A 272 17.16 -14.09 -4.51
CA THR A 272 18.33 -13.22 -4.55
C THR A 272 17.95 -11.76 -4.35
N ALA A 273 18.92 -10.89 -4.20
CA ALA A 273 18.70 -9.43 -4.17
C ALA A 273 18.05 -8.87 -5.45
N ALA A 274 18.06 -9.61 -6.56
CA ALA A 274 17.48 -9.15 -7.83
C ALA A 274 16.06 -9.64 -8.08
N ASN A 275 15.63 -10.76 -7.47
CA ASN A 275 14.27 -11.28 -7.57
C ASN A 275 13.44 -11.07 -6.28
N ALA A 276 14.00 -10.27 -5.35
CA ALA A 276 13.33 -9.70 -4.18
C ALA A 276 13.22 -8.18 -4.33
N SER A 277 12.22 -7.58 -3.69
CA SER A 277 12.13 -6.11 -3.61
C SER A 277 13.24 -5.52 -2.75
N SER A 278 13.65 -4.31 -3.06
CA SER A 278 14.66 -3.56 -2.30
C SER A 278 14.05 -2.73 -1.16
N ILE A 279 14.91 -2.26 -0.26
CA ILE A 279 14.60 -1.32 0.83
C ILE A 279 14.60 0.09 0.26
N ASN A 280 13.57 0.91 0.56
CA ASN A 280 13.34 2.17 -0.14
C ASN A 280 12.66 3.24 0.71
N ASP A 281 12.65 4.47 0.17
CA ASP A 281 12.08 5.66 0.76
C ASP A 281 11.06 6.27 -0.20
N ALA A 282 9.80 6.45 0.21
CA ALA A 282 8.77 7.11 -0.61
C ALA A 282 7.51 7.44 0.19
N ALA A 283 6.61 8.20 -0.46
CA ALA A 283 5.24 8.40 0.00
C ALA A 283 4.25 8.37 -1.18
N ALA A 284 3.00 8.02 -0.90
CA ALA A 284 1.89 8.06 -1.83
C ALA A 284 0.61 8.51 -1.12
N ALA A 285 -0.23 9.28 -1.81
CA ALA A 285 -1.49 9.76 -1.26
C ALA A 285 -2.59 9.81 -2.32
N LEU A 286 -3.81 9.54 -1.89
CA LEU A 286 -5.04 9.63 -2.67
C LEU A 286 -6.05 10.50 -1.90
N VAL A 287 -6.84 11.28 -2.63
CA VAL A 287 -7.97 12.02 -2.04
C VAL A 287 -9.26 11.27 -2.33
N LEU A 288 -9.99 10.97 -1.27
CA LEU A 288 -11.24 10.22 -1.30
C LEU A 288 -12.40 11.12 -0.83
N THR A 289 -13.56 10.94 -1.46
CA THR A 289 -14.83 11.53 -0.99
C THR A 289 -15.99 10.65 -1.44
N THR A 290 -17.23 11.04 -1.10
CA THR A 290 -18.40 10.32 -1.63
C THR A 290 -18.72 10.82 -3.04
N ALA A 291 -19.32 9.95 -3.87
CA ALA A 291 -19.77 10.33 -5.21
C ALA A 291 -20.79 11.49 -5.17
N GLU A 292 -21.64 11.53 -4.15
CA GLU A 292 -22.58 12.61 -3.92
C GLU A 292 -21.88 13.94 -3.63
N ALA A 293 -20.91 13.96 -2.70
CA ALA A 293 -20.13 15.15 -2.37
C ALA A 293 -19.32 15.65 -3.57
N ALA A 294 -18.70 14.74 -4.34
CA ALA A 294 -18.00 15.10 -5.57
C ALA A 294 -18.93 15.79 -6.57
N ARG A 295 -20.10 15.22 -6.82
CA ARG A 295 -21.11 15.79 -7.72
C ARG A 295 -21.60 17.17 -7.26
N THR A 296 -21.92 17.31 -5.97
CA THR A 296 -22.41 18.59 -5.40
C THR A 296 -21.36 19.68 -5.49
N ARG A 297 -20.08 19.36 -5.36
CA ARG A 297 -18.95 20.29 -5.45
C ARG A 297 -18.45 20.50 -6.90
N GLY A 298 -19.04 19.85 -7.90
CA GLY A 298 -18.61 19.93 -9.30
C GLY A 298 -17.24 19.32 -9.57
N LEU A 299 -16.78 18.40 -8.71
CA LEU A 299 -15.50 17.70 -8.84
C LEU A 299 -15.61 16.54 -9.83
N ARG A 300 -14.51 16.23 -10.49
CA ARG A 300 -14.42 15.11 -11.46
C ARG A 300 -13.63 13.97 -10.85
N PRO A 301 -14.27 12.88 -10.39
CA PRO A 301 -13.56 11.73 -9.87
C PRO A 301 -12.75 11.00 -10.95
N LEU A 302 -11.61 10.43 -10.55
CA LEU A 302 -10.80 9.54 -11.38
C LEU A 302 -11.41 8.13 -11.45
N ALA A 303 -11.80 7.61 -10.28
CA ALA A 303 -12.25 6.23 -10.15
C ALA A 303 -13.22 6.05 -8.99
N ARG A 304 -13.98 4.98 -9.02
CA ARG A 304 -14.77 4.46 -7.91
C ARG A 304 -14.00 3.37 -7.17
N LEU A 305 -14.04 3.40 -5.83
CA LEU A 305 -13.65 2.25 -5.01
C LEU A 305 -14.84 1.28 -4.96
N VAL A 306 -14.69 0.13 -5.62
CA VAL A 306 -15.80 -0.81 -5.82
C VAL A 306 -15.95 -1.75 -4.63
N SER A 307 -14.86 -2.34 -4.20
CA SER A 307 -14.86 -3.30 -3.09
C SER A 307 -13.48 -3.51 -2.50
N PHE A 308 -13.42 -4.17 -1.35
CA PHE A 308 -12.19 -4.56 -0.67
C PHE A 308 -12.24 -6.03 -0.25
N GLY A 309 -11.06 -6.64 -0.17
CA GLY A 309 -10.85 -7.94 0.43
C GLY A 309 -9.69 -7.93 1.40
N SER A 310 -9.85 -8.63 2.50
CA SER A 310 -8.78 -8.92 3.46
C SER A 310 -8.77 -10.40 3.80
N HIS A 311 -7.59 -10.95 4.00
CA HIS A 311 -7.40 -12.34 4.38
C HIS A 311 -6.25 -12.46 5.37
N ALA A 312 -6.37 -13.40 6.29
CA ALA A 312 -5.32 -13.83 7.19
C ALA A 312 -5.24 -15.36 7.17
N GLN A 313 -4.03 -15.86 7.28
CA GLN A 313 -3.70 -17.28 7.28
C GLN A 313 -2.44 -17.50 8.14
N GLU A 314 -1.91 -18.70 8.17
CA GLU A 314 -0.68 -19.02 8.89
C GLU A 314 0.47 -18.07 8.43
N PRO A 315 1.21 -17.44 9.38
CA PRO A 315 2.19 -16.39 9.08
C PRO A 315 3.22 -16.75 8.01
N ILE A 316 3.70 -17.99 8.01
CA ILE A 316 4.69 -18.48 7.04
C ILE A 316 4.22 -18.33 5.58
N TRP A 317 2.91 -18.35 5.33
CA TRP A 317 2.30 -18.29 3.99
C TRP A 317 1.87 -16.90 3.58
N PHE A 318 2.46 -15.84 4.16
CA PHE A 318 2.11 -14.45 3.82
C PHE A 318 2.12 -14.17 2.31
N THR A 319 2.99 -14.84 1.56
CA THR A 319 3.16 -14.69 0.10
C THR A 319 1.90 -14.98 -0.70
N THR A 320 1.04 -15.89 -0.23
CA THR A 320 -0.19 -16.31 -0.93
C THR A 320 -1.47 -15.67 -0.37
N ALA A 321 -1.38 -14.97 0.76
CA ALA A 321 -2.54 -14.33 1.38
C ALA A 321 -3.28 -13.31 0.48
N PRO A 322 -2.60 -12.53 -0.41
CA PRO A 322 -3.28 -11.61 -1.30
C PRO A 322 -4.19 -12.29 -2.33
N ILE A 323 -3.97 -13.56 -2.65
CA ILE A 323 -4.82 -14.34 -3.57
C ILE A 323 -6.25 -14.43 -3.02
N ALA A 324 -6.37 -14.94 -1.78
CA ALA A 324 -7.67 -15.04 -1.11
C ALA A 324 -8.29 -13.67 -0.82
N ALA A 325 -7.48 -12.64 -0.55
CA ALA A 325 -7.96 -11.27 -0.40
C ALA A 325 -8.56 -10.75 -1.71
N ALA A 326 -7.90 -10.98 -2.85
CA ALA A 326 -8.41 -10.60 -4.17
C ALA A 326 -9.69 -11.35 -4.54
N GLN A 327 -9.75 -12.66 -4.31
CA GLN A 327 -10.98 -13.44 -4.52
C GLN A 327 -12.18 -12.90 -3.72
N LYS A 328 -11.95 -12.51 -2.46
CA LYS A 328 -12.99 -11.87 -1.62
C LYS A 328 -13.40 -10.49 -2.16
N ALA A 329 -12.44 -9.69 -2.64
CA ALA A 329 -12.72 -8.39 -3.24
C ALA A 329 -13.55 -8.55 -4.52
N LEU A 330 -13.16 -9.47 -5.41
CA LEU A 330 -13.90 -9.79 -6.64
C LEU A 330 -15.33 -10.26 -6.35
N ALA A 331 -15.50 -11.19 -5.42
CA ALA A 331 -16.82 -11.67 -5.04
C ALA A 331 -17.73 -10.54 -4.52
N ARG A 332 -17.20 -9.60 -3.74
CA ARG A 332 -17.94 -8.43 -3.26
C ARG A 332 -18.26 -7.42 -4.36
N ALA A 333 -17.40 -7.31 -5.37
CA ALA A 333 -17.62 -6.49 -6.55
C ALA A 333 -18.64 -7.11 -7.52
N GLY A 334 -18.91 -8.41 -7.40
CA GLY A 334 -19.66 -9.19 -8.39
C GLY A 334 -18.87 -9.39 -9.68
N TRP A 335 -17.51 -9.40 -9.59
CA TRP A 335 -16.62 -9.56 -10.75
C TRP A 335 -16.00 -10.95 -10.78
N GLY A 336 -15.89 -11.52 -11.98
CA GLY A 336 -14.98 -12.62 -12.26
C GLY A 336 -13.56 -12.10 -12.57
N VAL A 337 -12.59 -13.02 -12.59
CA VAL A 337 -11.20 -12.71 -12.98
C VAL A 337 -11.11 -12.09 -14.38
N GLY A 338 -11.94 -12.57 -15.32
CA GLY A 338 -12.01 -12.08 -16.70
C GLY A 338 -12.54 -10.65 -16.85
N ASP A 339 -13.26 -10.13 -15.84
CA ASP A 339 -13.81 -8.78 -15.82
C ASP A 339 -12.76 -7.71 -15.45
N VAL A 340 -11.56 -8.13 -15.01
CA VAL A 340 -10.48 -7.25 -14.57
C VAL A 340 -9.51 -7.01 -15.73
N ASP A 341 -9.33 -5.76 -16.11
CA ASP A 341 -8.43 -5.39 -17.19
C ASP A 341 -6.96 -5.42 -16.76
N LEU A 342 -6.64 -4.85 -15.57
CA LEU A 342 -5.28 -4.77 -15.05
C LEU A 342 -5.19 -5.18 -13.59
N TRP A 343 -4.05 -5.77 -13.24
CA TRP A 343 -3.70 -6.20 -11.90
C TRP A 343 -2.39 -5.52 -11.46
N GLU A 344 -2.38 -4.96 -10.27
CA GLU A 344 -1.17 -4.42 -9.66
C GLU A 344 -0.92 -5.17 -8.35
N ILE A 345 0.07 -6.06 -8.36
CA ILE A 345 0.39 -6.95 -7.25
C ILE A 345 1.74 -6.52 -6.69
N ASN A 346 1.81 -6.26 -5.39
CA ASN A 346 3.09 -5.87 -4.79
C ASN A 346 4.10 -7.02 -4.86
N GLU A 347 5.22 -6.79 -5.55
CA GLU A 347 6.30 -7.75 -5.75
C GLU A 347 7.27 -7.75 -4.57
N ALA A 348 6.81 -8.13 -3.36
CA ALA A 348 7.75 -8.28 -2.25
C ALA A 348 8.88 -9.26 -2.60
N PHE A 349 8.54 -10.30 -3.34
CA PHE A 349 9.42 -11.29 -3.99
C PHE A 349 8.77 -11.70 -5.31
N ALA A 350 9.55 -12.16 -6.29
CA ALA A 350 9.02 -12.65 -7.57
C ALA A 350 8.00 -13.78 -7.36
N VAL A 351 8.24 -14.67 -6.40
CA VAL A 351 7.36 -15.80 -6.06
C VAL A 351 5.95 -15.36 -5.64
N VAL A 352 5.79 -14.17 -5.05
CA VAL A 352 4.45 -13.64 -4.68
C VAL A 352 3.60 -13.40 -5.92
N ALA A 353 4.16 -12.72 -6.90
CA ALA A 353 3.46 -12.44 -8.16
C ALA A 353 3.27 -13.71 -9.00
N LEU A 354 4.29 -14.57 -9.07
CA LEU A 354 4.21 -15.84 -9.79
C LEU A 354 3.10 -16.75 -9.22
N ALA A 355 3.02 -16.91 -7.89
CA ALA A 355 1.96 -17.68 -7.25
C ALA A 355 0.57 -17.07 -7.50
N PHE A 356 0.46 -15.74 -7.44
CA PHE A 356 -0.79 -15.02 -7.69
C PHE A 356 -1.27 -15.21 -9.15
N ILE A 357 -0.34 -15.08 -10.12
CA ILE A 357 -0.61 -15.30 -11.55
C ILE A 357 -1.07 -16.73 -11.80
N GLN A 358 -0.38 -17.72 -11.23
CA GLN A 358 -0.70 -19.13 -11.40
C GLN A 358 -2.06 -19.50 -10.79
N GLU A 359 -2.33 -19.09 -9.56
CA GLU A 359 -3.58 -19.45 -8.84
C GLU A 359 -4.83 -18.82 -9.46
N LEU A 360 -4.73 -17.61 -10.00
CA LEU A 360 -5.85 -16.93 -10.65
C LEU A 360 -5.83 -17.09 -12.17
N ASN A 361 -4.89 -17.85 -12.73
CA ASN A 361 -4.70 -18.05 -14.17
C ASN A 361 -4.69 -16.72 -14.96
N LEU A 362 -3.87 -15.77 -14.52
CA LEU A 362 -3.80 -14.45 -15.12
C LEU A 362 -2.90 -14.43 -16.36
N ALA A 363 -3.26 -13.62 -17.34
CA ALA A 363 -2.38 -13.26 -18.43
C ALA A 363 -1.25 -12.32 -17.92
N PRO A 364 0.04 -12.67 -18.05
CA PRO A 364 1.13 -11.91 -17.47
C PRO A 364 1.25 -10.47 -18.00
N ASP A 365 0.75 -10.18 -19.20
CA ASP A 365 0.72 -8.86 -19.82
C ASP A 365 -0.32 -7.90 -19.22
N ARG A 366 -1.20 -8.41 -18.35
CA ARG A 366 -2.16 -7.63 -17.56
C ARG A 366 -1.69 -7.36 -16.12
N VAL A 367 -0.56 -7.94 -15.70
CA VAL A 367 -0.03 -7.83 -14.33
C VAL A 367 1.18 -6.92 -14.31
N ASN A 368 1.21 -5.94 -13.39
CA ASN A 368 2.35 -5.04 -13.14
C ASN A 368 2.93 -4.45 -14.43
N VAL A 369 2.06 -3.85 -15.24
CA VAL A 369 2.37 -3.45 -16.63
C VAL A 369 3.38 -2.32 -16.75
N ARG A 370 3.71 -1.66 -15.63
CA ARG A 370 4.75 -0.64 -15.52
C ARG A 370 5.95 -1.11 -14.69
N GLY A 371 6.09 -2.44 -14.48
CA GLY A 371 6.99 -3.00 -13.47
C GLY A 371 6.42 -2.86 -12.06
N GLY A 372 7.03 -3.50 -11.07
CA GLY A 372 6.57 -3.51 -9.71
C GLY A 372 7.70 -3.30 -8.69
N ALA A 373 7.49 -3.75 -7.46
CA ALA A 373 8.39 -3.47 -6.33
C ALA A 373 9.80 -4.06 -6.47
N ILE A 374 9.99 -5.10 -7.27
CA ILE A 374 11.33 -5.64 -7.58
C ILE A 374 12.17 -4.56 -8.27
N ALA A 375 11.60 -3.89 -9.25
CA ALA A 375 12.28 -2.86 -10.02
C ALA A 375 12.19 -1.47 -9.38
N LEU A 376 11.02 -1.10 -8.85
CA LEU A 376 10.75 0.23 -8.31
C LEU A 376 11.18 0.36 -6.84
N GLY A 377 11.02 -0.70 -6.04
CA GLY A 377 11.28 -0.71 -4.61
C GLY A 377 10.04 -0.90 -3.74
N HIS A 378 10.27 -1.21 -2.44
CA HIS A 378 9.22 -1.55 -1.49
C HIS A 378 9.32 -0.73 -0.18
N PRO A 379 9.02 0.58 -0.21
CA PRO A 379 8.88 1.37 1.01
C PRO A 379 7.63 0.90 1.76
N ILE A 380 7.82 0.06 2.81
CA ILE A 380 6.79 -0.84 3.34
C ILE A 380 5.48 -0.13 3.72
N GLY A 381 5.51 0.97 4.45
CA GLY A 381 4.30 1.71 4.85
C GLY A 381 3.60 2.44 3.69
N CYS A 382 4.32 2.73 2.61
CA CYS A 382 3.83 3.42 1.41
C CYS A 382 3.24 2.45 0.37
N SER A 383 3.82 1.27 0.22
CA SER A 383 3.64 0.39 -0.94
C SER A 383 2.19 0.06 -1.27
N GLY A 384 1.34 -0.14 -0.25
CA GLY A 384 -0.09 -0.42 -0.47
C GLY A 384 -0.84 0.71 -1.20
N ALA A 385 -0.50 1.97 -0.91
CA ALA A 385 -1.03 3.13 -1.63
C ALA A 385 -0.34 3.30 -2.99
N ARG A 386 0.97 3.08 -3.07
CA ARG A 386 1.76 3.18 -4.30
C ARG A 386 1.21 2.29 -5.40
N ILE A 387 0.92 1.01 -5.11
CA ILE A 387 0.36 0.10 -6.11
C ILE A 387 -0.99 0.59 -6.65
N LEU A 388 -1.82 1.19 -5.81
CA LEU A 388 -3.10 1.73 -6.25
C LEU A 388 -2.92 2.97 -7.14
N VAL A 389 -1.97 3.86 -6.81
CA VAL A 389 -1.60 5.02 -7.65
C VAL A 389 -1.14 4.55 -9.03
N THR A 390 -0.22 3.58 -9.08
CA THR A 390 0.30 3.02 -10.34
C THR A 390 -0.80 2.34 -11.17
N LEU A 391 -1.68 1.55 -10.51
CA LEU A 391 -2.81 0.90 -11.17
C LEU A 391 -3.74 1.92 -11.86
N LEU A 392 -4.14 2.98 -11.15
CA LEU A 392 -5.01 4.03 -11.69
C LEU A 392 -4.39 4.74 -12.89
N ALA A 393 -3.10 5.05 -12.81
CA ALA A 393 -2.36 5.66 -13.91
C ALA A 393 -2.24 4.71 -15.12
N ALA A 394 -2.01 3.42 -14.89
CA ALA A 394 -1.91 2.41 -15.94
C ALA A 394 -3.27 2.14 -16.62
N LEU A 395 -4.36 2.08 -15.85
CA LEU A 395 -5.71 1.95 -16.39
C LEU A 395 -6.04 3.12 -17.32
N ARG A 396 -5.78 4.35 -16.89
CA ARG A 396 -6.03 5.55 -17.69
C ARG A 396 -5.21 5.56 -18.99
N GLU A 397 -3.92 5.22 -18.93
CA GLU A 397 -3.04 5.15 -20.08
C GLU A 397 -3.54 4.16 -21.13
N ARG A 398 -4.02 2.99 -20.71
CA ARG A 398 -4.46 1.92 -21.59
C ARG A 398 -5.92 2.04 -22.04
N GLY A 399 -6.65 3.06 -21.58
CA GLY A 399 -8.10 3.15 -21.81
C GLY A 399 -8.87 1.97 -21.20
N ALA A 400 -8.27 1.33 -20.19
CA ALA A 400 -8.84 0.22 -19.46
C ALA A 400 -9.69 0.76 -18.29
N ARG A 401 -10.59 -0.06 -17.75
CA ARG A 401 -11.59 0.43 -16.81
C ARG A 401 -11.50 -0.19 -15.42
N ARG A 402 -11.35 -1.51 -15.32
CA ARG A 402 -11.42 -2.27 -14.07
C ARG A 402 -10.05 -2.76 -13.65
N GLY A 403 -9.69 -2.51 -12.40
CA GLY A 403 -8.41 -2.94 -11.88
C GLY A 403 -8.50 -3.48 -10.46
N VAL A 404 -7.52 -4.32 -10.12
CA VAL A 404 -7.33 -4.86 -8.77
C VAL A 404 -5.91 -4.57 -8.32
N ALA A 405 -5.77 -3.91 -7.17
CA ALA A 405 -4.51 -3.78 -6.45
C ALA A 405 -4.47 -4.79 -5.29
N ALA A 406 -3.40 -5.58 -5.16
CA ALA A 406 -3.26 -6.58 -4.11
C ALA A 406 -1.86 -6.58 -3.49
N ILE A 407 -1.78 -6.78 -2.18
CA ILE A 407 -0.52 -6.75 -1.42
C ILE A 407 -0.49 -7.84 -0.36
N CYS A 408 0.65 -8.55 -0.27
CA CYS A 408 0.98 -9.46 0.81
C CYS A 408 1.50 -8.67 2.03
N ILE A 409 1.34 -9.24 3.21
CA ILE A 409 1.66 -8.56 4.47
C ILE A 409 2.32 -9.57 5.40
N GLY A 410 3.46 -9.18 5.98
CA GLY A 410 4.10 -9.97 7.04
C GLY A 410 3.12 -10.32 8.16
N GLY A 411 3.24 -11.53 8.71
CA GLY A 411 2.26 -12.08 9.66
C GLY A 411 1.13 -12.88 9.03
N GLY A 412 1.22 -13.22 7.73
CA GLY A 412 0.26 -14.10 7.06
C GLY A 412 -0.97 -13.41 6.51
N GLU A 413 -0.93 -12.10 6.30
CA GLU A 413 -2.10 -11.36 5.84
C GLU A 413 -1.99 -10.89 4.38
N GLY A 414 -3.13 -10.51 3.79
CA GLY A 414 -3.23 -9.92 2.46
C GLY A 414 -4.41 -8.96 2.36
N LEU A 415 -4.25 -7.93 1.54
CA LEU A 415 -5.30 -6.97 1.18
C LEU A 415 -5.46 -6.90 -0.34
N ALA A 416 -6.68 -6.60 -0.77
CA ALA A 416 -6.97 -6.27 -2.16
C ALA A 416 -8.08 -5.22 -2.26
N VAL A 417 -8.00 -4.40 -3.30
CA VAL A 417 -8.97 -3.34 -3.62
C VAL A 417 -9.34 -3.44 -5.10
N CYS A 418 -10.64 -3.46 -5.40
CA CYS A 418 -11.19 -3.34 -6.75
C CYS A 418 -11.53 -1.87 -7.04
N VAL A 419 -11.09 -1.36 -8.17
CA VAL A 419 -11.37 0.02 -8.64
C VAL A 419 -11.92 0.01 -10.05
N GLU A 420 -12.74 1.01 -10.37
CA GLU A 420 -13.29 1.22 -11.71
C GLU A 420 -13.11 2.70 -12.10
N LEU A 421 -12.44 2.97 -13.24
CA LEU A 421 -12.33 4.33 -13.79
C LEU A 421 -13.68 4.87 -14.21
N LEU A 422 -13.88 6.19 -14.05
CA LEU A 422 -15.13 6.90 -14.34
C LEU A 422 -15.02 7.78 -15.57
#